data_ec49d01402ab0d5a978060ac3b9ce3d3
#
_entry.id   ec49d01402ab0d5a978060ac3b9ce3d3
#
_cell.length_a   1.000
_cell.length_b   1.000
_cell.length_c   1.000
_cell.angle_alpha   90.00
_cell.angle_beta   90.00
_cell.angle_gamma   90.00
#
_symmetry.space_group_name_H-M   'P 1'
#
loop_
_entity.id
_entity.type
_entity.pdbx_description
1 polymer ?
#
loop_
_entity_poly.entity_id
_entity_poly.type
_entity_poly.pdbx_seq_one_letter_code
_entity_poly.pdbx_strand_id
1 'polypeptide(L)'
;MKQPEKPEKWGKARPWILISAPAILKNKYFYFVAALFILALSIASGNGSMTVYYCGNILKDMDMMTPLSMALTLPVIIGNCFVPAIVKKIGHQKMLILSSILMLVGFLIVAINPHSGTFAIVGMVVRGFGNGAIFACGFALAAIASLPGI
;
A
#
# COMPACT_ATOMS: atom_id res chain seq x y z
N MET A 1 -39.36 35.53 15.57
CA MET A 1 -38.17 34.97 14.88
C MET A 1 -38.25 33.46 14.97
N LYS A 2 -38.59 32.76 13.87
CA LYS A 2 -38.58 31.28 13.81
C LYS A 2 -37.14 30.83 13.57
N GLN A 3 -36.63 29.99 14.47
CA GLN A 3 -35.33 29.33 14.26
C GLN A 3 -35.43 28.38 13.05
N PRO A 4 -34.40 28.32 12.20
CA PRO A 4 -34.39 27.37 11.10
C PRO A 4 -34.26 25.94 11.68
N GLU A 5 -35.20 25.07 11.30
CA GLU A 5 -35.19 23.65 11.63
C GLU A 5 -33.85 23.03 11.16
N LYS A 6 -33.15 22.44 12.11
CA LYS A 6 -31.94 21.61 11.79
C LYS A 6 -32.33 20.48 10.86
N PRO A 7 -31.62 20.25 9.75
CA PRO A 7 -31.94 19.16 8.88
C PRO A 7 -31.68 17.80 9.56
N GLU A 8 -32.78 17.11 9.84
CA GLU A 8 -32.86 15.76 10.45
C GLU A 8 -32.27 14.65 9.55
N LYS A 9 -31.24 14.96 8.74
CA LYS A 9 -30.65 14.04 7.78
C LYS A 9 -29.53 13.17 8.33
N TRP A 10 -29.02 13.47 9.51
CA TRP A 10 -27.90 12.73 10.11
C TRP A 10 -28.32 11.47 10.89
N GLY A 11 -29.58 11.32 11.23
CA GLY A 11 -30.11 10.17 11.97
C GLY A 11 -30.30 8.89 11.12
N LYS A 12 -30.41 9.03 9.80
CA LYS A 12 -30.69 7.89 8.88
C LYS A 12 -29.44 7.21 8.29
N ALA A 13 -28.24 7.73 8.53
CA ALA A 13 -27.01 7.12 8.04
C ALA A 13 -26.56 5.88 8.83
N ARG A 14 -27.08 5.68 10.03
CA ARG A 14 -26.72 4.55 10.92
C ARG A 14 -27.23 3.18 10.47
N PRO A 15 -28.44 3.02 9.87
CA PRO A 15 -28.89 1.69 9.48
C PRO A 15 -28.06 1.05 8.37
N TRP A 16 -27.42 1.82 7.48
CA TRP A 16 -26.59 1.29 6.40
C TRP A 16 -25.36 0.55 6.91
N ILE A 17 -24.72 1.07 7.96
CA ILE A 17 -23.52 0.43 8.55
C ILE A 17 -23.91 -0.87 9.25
N LEU A 18 -25.06 -0.88 9.95
CA LEU A 18 -25.55 -2.05 10.68
C LEU A 18 -26.09 -3.16 9.76
N ILE A 19 -26.63 -2.78 8.59
CA ILE A 19 -27.14 -3.73 7.60
C ILE A 19 -26.00 -4.29 6.74
N SER A 20 -24.99 -3.49 6.44
CA SER A 20 -23.87 -3.91 5.60
C SER A 20 -22.84 -4.76 6.34
N ALA A 21 -22.65 -4.54 7.64
CA ALA A 21 -21.67 -5.27 8.44
C ALA A 21 -21.87 -6.80 8.44
N PRO A 22 -23.07 -7.36 8.68
CA PRO A 22 -23.27 -8.81 8.65
C PRO A 22 -23.18 -9.42 7.25
N ALA A 23 -23.49 -8.65 6.20
CA ALA A 23 -23.35 -9.09 4.82
C ALA A 23 -21.88 -9.20 4.40
N ILE A 24 -21.05 -8.24 4.80
CA ILE A 24 -19.61 -8.22 4.57
C ILE A 24 -18.93 -9.35 5.34
N LEU A 25 -19.30 -9.58 6.60
CA LEU A 25 -18.75 -10.64 7.43
C LEU A 25 -19.11 -12.06 6.96
N LYS A 26 -20.19 -12.23 6.20
CA LYS A 26 -20.56 -13.52 5.59
C LYS A 26 -19.77 -13.85 4.31
N ASN A 27 -19.10 -12.86 3.73
CA ASN A 27 -18.36 -13.05 2.49
C ASN A 27 -16.96 -13.61 2.78
N LYS A 28 -16.70 -14.88 2.42
CA LYS A 28 -15.39 -15.53 2.58
C LYS A 28 -14.25 -14.79 1.87
N TYR A 29 -14.53 -14.10 0.79
CA TYR A 29 -13.55 -13.29 0.06
C TYR A 29 -13.08 -12.08 0.87
N PHE A 30 -13.96 -11.54 1.73
CA PHE A 30 -13.59 -10.44 2.63
C PHE A 30 -12.48 -10.85 3.60
N TYR A 31 -12.56 -12.03 4.19
CA TYR A 31 -11.51 -12.53 5.10
C TYR A 31 -10.18 -12.73 4.39
N PHE A 32 -10.22 -13.21 3.15
CA PHE A 32 -9.00 -13.37 2.36
C PHE A 32 -8.34 -12.02 2.04
N VAL A 33 -9.13 -11.02 1.62
CA VAL A 33 -8.66 -9.67 1.35
C VAL A 33 -8.15 -8.99 2.62
N ALA A 34 -8.85 -9.16 3.75
CA ALA A 34 -8.45 -8.63 5.05
C ALA A 34 -7.11 -9.23 5.50
N ALA A 35 -6.92 -10.54 5.36
CA ALA A 35 -5.66 -11.21 5.69
C ALA A 35 -4.51 -10.70 4.82
N LEU A 36 -4.71 -10.55 3.52
CA LEU A 36 -3.72 -9.95 2.61
C LEU A 36 -3.37 -8.52 3.01
N PHE A 37 -4.36 -7.75 3.44
CA PHE A 37 -4.17 -6.36 3.86
C PHE A 37 -3.36 -6.26 5.15
N ILE A 38 -3.64 -7.12 6.12
CA ILE A 38 -2.88 -7.22 7.38
C ILE A 38 -1.41 -7.59 7.08
N LEU A 39 -1.19 -8.58 6.21
CA LEU A 39 0.15 -8.96 5.77
C LEU A 39 0.88 -7.80 5.08
N ALA A 40 0.21 -7.08 4.19
CA ALA A 40 0.79 -5.93 3.48
C ALA A 40 1.19 -4.81 4.46
N LEU A 41 0.34 -4.49 5.44
CA LEU A 41 0.63 -3.50 6.48
C LEU A 41 1.79 -3.94 7.39
N SER A 42 1.86 -5.22 7.73
CA SER A 42 2.96 -5.78 8.54
C SER A 42 4.29 -5.66 7.80
N ILE A 43 4.31 -5.96 6.50
CA ILE A 43 5.50 -5.79 5.65
C ILE A 43 5.90 -4.32 5.56
N ALA A 44 4.92 -3.41 5.39
CA ALA A 44 5.19 -1.98 5.32
C ALA A 44 5.81 -1.42 6.61
N SER A 45 5.29 -1.84 7.77
CA SER A 45 5.82 -1.47 9.08
C SER A 45 7.23 -2.04 9.29
N GLY A 46 7.47 -3.29 8.91
CA GLY A 46 8.76 -3.94 8.97
C GLY A 46 9.83 -3.25 8.11
N ASN A 47 9.44 -2.73 6.95
CA ASN A 47 10.36 -2.00 6.08
C ASN A 47 10.97 -0.75 6.74
N GLY A 48 10.19 -0.01 7.53
CA GLY A 48 10.68 1.16 8.27
C GLY A 48 11.76 0.76 9.28
N SER A 49 11.50 -0.22 10.12
CA SER A 49 12.44 -0.72 11.12
C SER A 49 13.71 -1.30 10.48
N MET A 50 13.56 -2.06 9.40
CA MET A 50 14.68 -2.61 8.63
C MET A 50 15.57 -1.53 8.02
N THR A 51 15.01 -0.42 7.56
CA THR A 51 15.79 0.69 7.00
C THR A 51 16.67 1.34 8.07
N VAL A 52 16.13 1.55 9.28
CA VAL A 52 16.91 2.08 10.41
C VAL A 52 18.06 1.14 10.76
N TYR A 53 17.76 -0.16 10.89
CA TYR A 53 18.77 -1.17 11.20
C TYR A 53 19.86 -1.25 10.11
N TYR A 54 19.47 -1.17 8.85
CA TYR A 54 20.38 -1.18 7.69
C TYR A 54 21.33 0.02 7.70
N CYS A 55 20.83 1.23 7.96
CA CYS A 55 21.66 2.43 8.07
C CYS A 55 22.65 2.34 9.24
N GLY A 56 22.19 1.87 10.42
CA GLY A 56 23.04 1.81 11.60
C GLY A 56 24.09 0.72 11.57
N ASN A 57 23.76 -0.47 11.06
CA ASN A 57 24.66 -1.62 11.17
C ASN A 57 25.43 -1.95 9.87
N ILE A 58 24.84 -1.72 8.71
CA ILE A 58 25.45 -2.11 7.42
C ILE A 58 26.14 -0.93 6.77
N LEU A 59 25.45 0.19 6.59
CA LEU A 59 26.06 1.42 6.06
C LEU A 59 26.96 2.11 7.07
N LYS A 60 26.67 1.96 8.38
CA LYS A 60 27.32 2.68 9.48
C LYS A 60 27.25 4.21 9.34
N ASP A 61 26.21 4.68 8.65
CA ASP A 61 25.96 6.07 8.37
C ASP A 61 24.47 6.36 8.58
N MET A 62 24.15 7.04 9.69
CA MET A 62 22.77 7.39 10.04
C MET A 62 22.23 8.55 9.20
N ASP A 63 23.10 9.37 8.60
CA ASP A 63 22.67 10.47 7.74
C ASP A 63 22.03 9.96 6.44
N MET A 64 22.37 8.74 6.03
CA MET A 64 21.74 8.05 4.90
C MET A 64 20.30 7.62 5.15
N MET A 65 19.79 7.69 6.38
CA MET A 65 18.42 7.31 6.71
C MET A 65 17.39 8.20 5.99
N THR A 66 17.63 9.50 5.95
CA THR A 66 16.73 10.46 5.30
C THR A 66 16.66 10.25 3.77
N PRO A 67 17.79 10.24 3.04
CA PRO A 67 17.75 9.99 1.60
C PRO A 67 17.19 8.60 1.24
N LEU A 68 17.45 7.55 2.01
CA LEU A 68 16.88 6.23 1.78
C LEU A 68 15.35 6.22 1.96
N SER A 69 14.85 6.87 3.00
CA SER A 69 13.41 6.99 3.26
C SER A 69 12.71 7.78 2.15
N MET A 70 13.33 8.87 1.68
CA MET A 70 12.81 9.64 0.55
C MET A 70 12.85 8.83 -0.76
N ALA A 71 13.92 8.09 -1.01
CA ALA A 71 14.07 7.23 -2.18
C ALA A 71 13.01 6.13 -2.23
N LEU A 72 12.49 5.69 -1.09
CA LEU A 72 11.37 4.76 -1.03
C LEU A 72 10.03 5.49 -1.21
N THR A 73 9.82 6.60 -0.50
CA THR A 73 8.51 7.27 -0.39
C THR A 73 8.12 8.02 -1.65
N LEU A 74 9.05 8.75 -2.29
CA LEU A 74 8.77 9.51 -3.52
C LEU A 74 8.25 8.61 -4.66
N PRO A 75 8.89 7.47 -4.99
CA PRO A 75 8.39 6.57 -6.02
C PRO A 75 7.04 5.95 -5.68
N VAL A 76 6.73 5.72 -4.39
CA VAL A 76 5.40 5.25 -3.95
C VAL A 76 4.33 6.27 -4.32
N ILE A 77 4.56 7.55 -4.03
CA ILE A 77 3.60 8.63 -4.34
C ILE A 77 3.40 8.75 -5.85
N ILE A 78 4.51 8.83 -6.60
CA ILE A 78 4.48 8.92 -8.06
C ILE A 78 3.80 7.69 -8.66
N GLY A 79 4.17 6.49 -8.19
CA GLY A 79 3.59 5.23 -8.63
C GLY A 79 2.08 5.20 -8.43
N ASN A 80 1.59 5.63 -7.26
CA ASN A 80 0.16 5.66 -6.97
C ASN A 80 -0.64 6.55 -7.94
N CYS A 81 -0.04 7.62 -8.47
CA CYS A 81 -0.69 8.46 -9.48
C CYS A 81 -0.85 7.74 -10.83
N PHE A 82 0.14 6.92 -11.22
CA PHE A 82 0.15 6.23 -12.52
C PHE A 82 -0.56 4.87 -12.49
N VAL A 83 -0.60 4.20 -11.33
CA VAL A 83 -1.19 2.86 -11.19
C VAL A 83 -2.63 2.77 -11.72
N PRO A 84 -3.57 3.68 -11.43
CA PRO A 84 -4.93 3.59 -11.94
C PRO A 84 -5.01 3.62 -13.48
N ALA A 85 -4.12 4.36 -14.13
CA ALA A 85 -4.04 4.43 -15.59
C ALA A 85 -3.51 3.12 -16.19
N ILE A 86 -2.52 2.51 -15.55
CA ILE A 86 -1.89 1.26 -15.97
C ILE A 86 -2.84 0.09 -15.73
N VAL A 87 -3.50 0.05 -14.57
CA VAL A 87 -4.46 -1.01 -14.22
C VAL A 87 -5.64 -1.08 -15.19
N LYS A 88 -6.12 0.06 -15.69
CA LYS A 88 -7.17 0.11 -16.72
C LYS A 88 -6.77 -0.62 -18.01
N LYS A 89 -5.48 -0.62 -18.36
CA LYS A 89 -4.96 -1.26 -19.59
C LYS A 89 -4.59 -2.73 -19.39
N ILE A 90 -3.99 -3.08 -18.27
CA ILE A 90 -3.36 -4.39 -18.05
C ILE A 90 -4.22 -5.30 -17.17
N GLY A 91 -5.09 -4.72 -16.35
CA GLY A 91 -5.91 -5.42 -15.35
C GLY A 91 -5.20 -5.58 -14.00
N HIS A 92 -6.00 -5.74 -12.94
CA HIS A 92 -5.53 -5.78 -11.54
C HIS A 92 -4.57 -6.95 -11.26
N GLN A 93 -4.84 -8.15 -11.82
CA GLN A 93 -4.03 -9.34 -11.56
C GLN A 93 -2.61 -9.22 -12.14
N LYS A 94 -2.51 -8.78 -13.39
CA LYS A 94 -1.21 -8.60 -14.04
C LYS A 94 -0.40 -7.48 -13.38
N MET A 95 -1.08 -6.43 -12.90
CA MET A 95 -0.42 -5.35 -12.19
C MET A 95 0.16 -5.82 -10.86
N LEU A 96 -0.53 -6.67 -10.10
CA LEU A 96 -0.02 -7.26 -8.86
C LEU A 96 1.24 -8.11 -9.11
N ILE A 97 1.22 -8.94 -10.15
CA ILE A 97 2.39 -9.76 -10.52
C ILE A 97 3.57 -8.86 -10.90
N LEU A 98 3.35 -7.86 -11.73
CA LEU A 98 4.38 -6.90 -12.14
C LEU A 98 4.98 -6.16 -10.95
N SER A 99 4.14 -5.73 -10.01
CA SER A 99 4.58 -5.04 -8.79
C SER A 99 5.41 -5.94 -7.89
N SER A 100 5.03 -7.21 -7.76
CA SER A 100 5.78 -8.21 -6.98
C SER A 100 7.16 -8.48 -7.58
N ILE A 101 7.23 -8.61 -8.91
CA ILE A 101 8.51 -8.75 -9.63
C ILE A 101 9.38 -7.52 -9.41
N LEU A 102 8.81 -6.32 -9.50
CA LEU A 102 9.54 -5.07 -9.31
C LEU A 102 10.10 -4.96 -7.89
N MET A 103 9.33 -5.38 -6.87
CA MET A 103 9.82 -5.46 -5.49
C MET A 103 10.99 -6.45 -5.34
N LEU A 104 10.88 -7.64 -5.94
CA LEU A 104 11.97 -8.63 -5.93
C LEU A 104 13.25 -8.08 -6.57
N VAL A 105 13.13 -7.45 -7.72
CA VAL A 105 14.27 -6.83 -8.41
C VAL A 105 14.92 -5.76 -7.53
N GLY A 106 14.11 -4.91 -6.87
CA GLY A 106 14.63 -3.91 -5.96
C GLY A 106 15.39 -4.51 -4.76
N PHE A 107 14.91 -5.62 -4.19
CA PHE A 107 15.64 -6.35 -3.15
C PHE A 107 16.95 -6.94 -3.66
N LEU A 108 16.96 -7.52 -4.86
CA LEU A 108 18.16 -8.09 -5.46
C LEU A 108 19.24 -7.01 -5.71
N ILE A 109 18.84 -5.83 -6.17
CA ILE A 109 19.78 -4.71 -6.39
C ILE A 109 20.47 -4.33 -5.07
N VAL A 110 19.74 -4.24 -3.96
CA VAL A 110 20.34 -3.97 -2.64
C VAL A 110 21.23 -5.11 -2.18
N ALA A 111 20.88 -6.37 -2.49
CA ALA A 111 21.63 -7.54 -2.09
C ALA A 111 22.98 -7.70 -2.85
N ILE A 112 23.09 -7.17 -4.07
CA ILE A 112 24.34 -7.24 -4.86
C ILE A 112 25.47 -6.50 -4.18
N ASN A 113 25.19 -5.29 -3.63
CA ASN A 113 26.21 -4.53 -2.92
C ASN A 113 25.61 -3.81 -1.70
N PRO A 114 25.49 -4.51 -0.56
CA PRO A 114 24.82 -3.97 0.63
C PRO A 114 25.56 -2.82 1.32
N HIS A 115 26.87 -2.66 1.05
CA HIS A 115 27.68 -1.60 1.65
C HIS A 115 27.69 -0.29 0.84
N SER A 116 27.09 -0.28 -0.35
CA SER A 116 27.04 0.93 -1.20
C SER A 116 25.72 1.68 -1.02
N GLY A 117 25.78 2.92 -0.54
CA GLY A 117 24.63 3.79 -0.40
C GLY A 117 23.90 4.04 -1.73
N THR A 118 24.62 4.11 -2.84
CA THR A 118 24.05 4.31 -4.19
C THR A 118 23.17 3.12 -4.61
N PHE A 119 23.66 1.89 -4.44
CA PHE A 119 22.86 0.69 -4.74
C PHE A 119 21.65 0.57 -3.83
N ALA A 120 21.79 0.97 -2.57
CA ALA A 120 20.67 1.03 -1.63
C ALA A 120 19.59 2.01 -2.11
N ILE A 121 19.96 3.22 -2.52
CA ILE A 121 19.03 4.23 -3.04
C ILE A 121 18.31 3.73 -4.29
N VAL A 122 19.03 3.20 -5.27
CA VAL A 122 18.44 2.67 -6.52
C VAL A 122 17.48 1.51 -6.22
N GLY A 123 17.87 0.58 -5.36
CA GLY A 123 17.00 -0.53 -4.96
C GLY A 123 15.75 -0.06 -4.21
N MET A 124 15.86 0.98 -3.35
CA MET A 124 14.71 1.58 -2.67
C MET A 124 13.76 2.28 -3.63
N VAL A 125 14.27 2.98 -4.65
CA VAL A 125 13.44 3.60 -5.71
C VAL A 125 12.64 2.54 -6.46
N VAL A 126 13.28 1.47 -6.90
CA VAL A 126 12.61 0.37 -7.63
C VAL A 126 11.56 -0.31 -6.75
N ARG A 127 11.87 -0.58 -5.47
CA ARG A 127 10.92 -1.10 -4.49
C ARG A 127 9.74 -0.16 -4.25
N GLY A 128 9.99 1.15 -4.20
CA GLY A 128 8.96 2.15 -4.00
C GLY A 128 7.87 2.10 -5.07
N PHE A 129 8.24 1.99 -6.33
CA PHE A 129 7.27 1.80 -7.42
C PHE A 129 6.45 0.51 -7.25
N GLY A 130 7.09 -0.61 -6.91
CA GLY A 130 6.40 -1.88 -6.66
C GLY A 130 5.43 -1.79 -5.48
N ASN A 131 5.87 -1.19 -4.38
CA ASN A 131 5.09 -1.05 -3.15
C ASN A 131 3.85 -0.16 -3.37
N GLY A 132 3.98 0.98 -4.05
CA GLY A 132 2.86 1.86 -4.38
C GLY A 132 1.78 1.13 -5.17
N ALA A 133 2.17 0.36 -6.18
CA ALA A 133 1.23 -0.40 -7.01
C ALA A 133 0.49 -1.49 -6.22
N ILE A 134 1.14 -2.19 -5.28
CA ILE A 134 0.50 -3.19 -4.42
C ILE A 134 -0.56 -2.53 -3.52
N PHE A 135 -0.25 -1.40 -2.89
CA PHE A 135 -1.22 -0.67 -2.07
C PHE A 135 -2.43 -0.19 -2.89
N ALA A 136 -2.20 0.43 -4.04
CA ALA A 136 -3.27 0.93 -4.89
C ALA A 136 -4.19 -0.21 -5.38
N CYS A 137 -3.63 -1.34 -5.81
CA CYS A 137 -4.42 -2.52 -6.20
C CYS A 137 -5.14 -3.15 -5.00
N GLY A 138 -4.50 -3.20 -3.84
CA GLY A 138 -5.08 -3.72 -2.60
C GLY A 138 -6.32 -2.94 -2.18
N PHE A 139 -6.25 -1.61 -2.17
CA PHE A 139 -7.41 -0.75 -1.88
C PHE A 139 -8.53 -0.92 -2.90
N ALA A 140 -8.20 -1.03 -4.19
CA ALA A 140 -9.20 -1.25 -5.24
C ALA A 140 -9.92 -2.60 -5.06
N LEU A 141 -9.19 -3.67 -4.76
CA LEU A 141 -9.76 -4.99 -4.49
C LEU A 141 -10.62 -5.00 -3.22
N ALA A 142 -10.18 -4.32 -2.16
CA ALA A 142 -10.97 -4.18 -0.94
C ALA A 142 -12.29 -3.43 -1.20
N ALA A 143 -12.26 -2.38 -2.01
CA ALA A 143 -13.46 -1.64 -2.42
C ALA A 143 -14.42 -2.52 -3.24
N ILE A 144 -13.91 -3.32 -4.17
CA ILE A 144 -14.72 -4.24 -4.98
C ILE A 144 -15.32 -5.34 -4.10
N ALA A 145 -14.54 -5.93 -3.19
CA ALA A 145 -15.01 -6.98 -2.29
C ALA A 145 -16.07 -6.50 -1.28
N SER A 146 -16.17 -5.18 -1.03
CA SER A 146 -17.18 -4.59 -0.16
C SER A 146 -18.52 -4.34 -0.85
N LEU A 147 -18.63 -4.50 -2.18
CA LEU A 147 -19.87 -4.33 -2.91
C LEU A 147 -20.79 -5.53 -2.70
N PRO A 148 -22.02 -5.35 -2.22
CA PRO A 148 -22.99 -6.44 -2.07
C PRO A 148 -23.47 -6.87 -3.46
N GLY A 149 -23.15 -8.08 -3.89
CA GLY A 149 -23.71 -8.66 -5.12
C GLY A 149 -22.73 -9.32 -6.08
N ILE A 150 -21.50 -9.62 -5.66
CA ILE A 150 -20.57 -10.48 -6.41
C ILE A 150 -20.38 -11.79 -5.67
#